data_4e646d19b4698d6526dcee4ecab3f8e7
#
_entry.id   4e646d19b4698d6526dcee4ecab3f8e7
#
_cell.length_a   1.000
_cell.length_b   1.000
_cell.length_c   1.000
_cell.angle_alpha   90.00
_cell.angle_beta   90.00
_cell.angle_gamma   90.00
#
_symmetry.space_group_name_H-M   'P 1'
#
loop_
_entity.id
_entity.type
_entity.pdbx_description
1 polymer ?
#
loop_
_entity_poly.entity_id
_entity_poly.type
_entity_poly.pdbx_seq_one_letter_code
_entity_poly.pdbx_strand_id
1 'polypeptide(L)'
;MYPVRWVTLNGWNVHATRFVDPPTWTWDPVPGVARYRVRFAPSRRMAIDAEAPDTAFSMAGVWDELPDGQIDLVVEGLDETGRESCMPSWPKRFYKVPGFDGLRQEPLDWREAARRNIAYLLEPARDPDEPYEVGWPRCCWSSFEDTITGQRFRLAYPASNHPQFPMAFLYFADEFPDNPLRDEARHQARRYGEWLLEHRLPEDWTCGGFPYSTSEDGRQSGGKEGEAITLFRSASVGEAMVQLWKAFGEDRFLDYAQHLAATLVRMQREDGTWPYRVNPRDGSVVQDYTSDTIGPARLFAELEALEPDPTYAEARRRAVGWMLDNPVRTHLWQGQFEDFAENVPYENLEHLDADELVRYLVWFRDEIPGAVDIALDIQRWVEDQFVVWQPETSPVPVECITPGVLEQYLCYWPMENYNSYLVMSLMALHQATSDDTHLDKAVAIANAVVRSQYENGAFSTWGFDRRFGRPLRTDEWPGANAWTSEALLRWDRYYRAVGEGNAPGRDLLKL
;
A
#
# COMPACT_ATOMS: atom_id res chain seq x y z
N MET A 1 24.28 43.14 -11.88
CA MET A 1 23.42 42.02 -12.38
C MET A 1 23.20 41.11 -11.19
N TYR A 2 22.06 41.19 -10.52
CA TYR A 2 21.74 40.31 -9.41
C TYR A 2 21.60 38.87 -9.96
N PRO A 3 22.11 37.86 -9.27
CA PRO A 3 21.87 36.47 -9.70
C PRO A 3 20.35 36.26 -9.73
N VAL A 4 19.84 35.80 -10.86
CA VAL A 4 18.44 35.45 -11.04
C VAL A 4 18.11 34.33 -10.03
N ARG A 5 17.34 34.71 -9.00
CA ARG A 5 16.87 33.74 -8.00
C ARG A 5 15.41 33.42 -8.31
N TRP A 6 15.13 32.13 -8.35
CA TRP A 6 13.79 31.60 -8.56
C TRP A 6 13.13 31.32 -7.20
N VAL A 7 11.84 31.51 -7.13
CA VAL A 7 11.07 30.94 -6.04
C VAL A 7 11.04 29.41 -6.24
N THR A 8 11.60 28.66 -5.31
CA THR A 8 11.52 27.20 -5.31
C THR A 8 10.27 26.80 -4.57
N LEU A 9 9.25 26.38 -5.30
CA LEU A 9 7.98 25.95 -4.73
C LEU A 9 8.08 24.52 -4.26
N ASN A 10 7.94 24.33 -2.98
CA ASN A 10 7.87 23.01 -2.34
C ASN A 10 6.39 22.66 -2.14
N GLY A 11 5.92 21.64 -2.83
CA GLY A 11 4.66 21.03 -2.48
C GLY A 11 4.83 20.30 -1.14
N TRP A 12 3.74 20.06 -0.49
CA TRP A 12 3.68 19.19 0.68
C TRP A 12 4.28 17.78 0.37
N ASN A 13 4.14 17.35 -0.87
CA ASN A 13 4.84 16.24 -1.45
C ASN A 13 5.12 16.57 -2.92
N VAL A 14 6.35 16.40 -3.37
CA VAL A 14 6.76 16.74 -4.75
C VAL A 14 5.98 15.98 -5.83
N HIS A 15 5.45 14.81 -5.49
CA HIS A 15 4.69 13.96 -6.39
C HIS A 15 3.18 14.15 -6.28
N ALA A 16 2.68 14.80 -5.24
CA ALA A 16 1.26 15.09 -5.07
C ALA A 16 0.76 16.05 -6.15
N THR A 17 -0.26 15.61 -6.87
CA THR A 17 -0.83 16.37 -7.98
C THR A 17 -2.34 16.39 -8.01
N ARG A 18 -3.02 15.64 -7.13
CA ARG A 18 -4.47 15.51 -7.11
C ARG A 18 -4.98 15.74 -5.70
N PHE A 19 -5.79 16.77 -5.53
CA PHE A 19 -6.22 17.20 -4.21
C PHE A 19 -7.75 17.23 -4.12
N VAL A 20 -8.29 16.51 -3.17
CA VAL A 20 -9.69 16.62 -2.75
C VAL A 20 -9.82 17.76 -1.72
N ASP A 21 -8.87 17.81 -0.80
CA ASP A 21 -8.79 18.80 0.25
C ASP A 21 -7.77 19.90 -0.09
N PRO A 22 -7.97 21.15 0.39
CA PRO A 22 -7.08 22.27 0.09
C PRO A 22 -5.66 22.02 0.63
N PRO A 23 -4.61 21.94 -0.24
CA PRO A 23 -3.23 21.79 0.20
C PRO A 23 -2.66 23.09 0.76
N THR A 24 -1.55 22.95 1.51
CA THR A 24 -0.67 24.06 1.87
C THR A 24 0.60 23.97 1.04
N TRP A 25 0.95 25.07 0.37
CA TRP A 25 2.18 25.20 -0.40
C TRP A 25 3.22 25.97 0.39
N THR A 26 4.48 25.56 0.29
CA THR A 26 5.61 26.24 0.93
C THR A 26 6.70 26.53 -0.10
N TRP A 27 7.57 27.46 0.20
CA TRP A 27 8.74 27.77 -0.62
C TRP A 27 9.88 28.34 0.23
N ASP A 28 11.08 28.34 -0.35
CA ASP A 28 12.24 28.90 0.31
C ASP A 28 12.21 30.42 0.28
N PRO A 29 12.63 31.10 1.35
CA PRO A 29 12.67 32.55 1.38
C PRO A 29 13.69 33.09 0.36
N VAL A 30 13.26 34.07 -0.44
CA VAL A 30 14.14 34.74 -1.41
C VAL A 30 14.61 36.06 -0.85
N PRO A 31 15.93 36.30 -0.73
CA PRO A 31 16.46 37.56 -0.22
C PRO A 31 15.97 38.78 -1.00
N GLY A 32 15.50 39.80 -0.29
CA GLY A 32 14.95 41.04 -0.88
C GLY A 32 13.48 40.96 -1.25
N VAL A 33 12.81 39.84 -0.97
CA VAL A 33 11.36 39.71 -1.08
C VAL A 33 10.73 40.13 0.25
N ALA A 34 9.75 41.01 0.21
CA ALA A 34 9.01 41.46 1.39
C ALA A 34 7.70 40.69 1.59
N ARG A 35 7.08 40.24 0.51
CA ARG A 35 5.87 39.40 0.51
C ARG A 35 5.76 38.65 -0.81
N TYR A 36 4.82 37.72 -0.88
CA TYR A 36 4.59 36.90 -2.07
C TYR A 36 3.16 37.11 -2.60
N ARG A 37 3.02 37.03 -3.91
CA ARG A 37 1.75 36.90 -4.59
C ARG A 37 1.63 35.50 -5.14
N VAL A 38 0.53 34.85 -4.80
CA VAL A 38 0.20 33.48 -5.26
C VAL A 38 -0.87 33.59 -6.32
N ARG A 39 -0.58 33.11 -7.52
CA ARG A 39 -1.48 33.18 -8.67
C ARG A 39 -1.93 31.81 -9.08
N PHE A 40 -3.25 31.60 -9.16
CA PHE A 40 -3.90 30.40 -9.64
C PHE A 40 -4.50 30.65 -11.01
N ALA A 41 -4.15 29.83 -11.99
CA ALA A 41 -4.64 29.95 -13.36
C ALA A 41 -5.34 28.63 -13.78
N PRO A 42 -6.67 28.48 -13.52
CA PRO A 42 -7.44 27.34 -14.00
C PRO A 42 -7.59 27.34 -15.52
N SER A 43 -7.41 28.51 -16.16
CA SER A 43 -7.36 28.64 -17.61
C SER A 43 -6.55 29.89 -18.00
N ARG A 44 -6.19 30.01 -19.29
CA ARG A 44 -5.51 31.23 -19.81
C ARG A 44 -6.34 32.51 -19.65
N ARG A 45 -7.63 32.41 -19.34
CA ARG A 45 -8.57 33.55 -19.26
C ARG A 45 -8.99 33.89 -17.83
N MET A 46 -8.63 33.05 -16.86
CA MET A 46 -9.02 33.24 -15.48
C MET A 46 -7.78 33.08 -14.59
N ALA A 47 -7.53 34.08 -13.78
CA ALA A 47 -6.51 34.00 -12.73
C ALA A 47 -7.12 34.54 -11.43
N ILE A 48 -6.81 33.84 -10.33
CA ILE A 48 -7.12 34.27 -8.98
C ILE A 48 -5.79 34.56 -8.31
N ASP A 49 -5.65 35.79 -7.79
CA ASP A 49 -4.44 36.23 -7.09
C ASP A 49 -4.73 36.30 -5.59
N ALA A 50 -3.81 35.82 -4.79
CA ALA A 50 -3.82 35.91 -3.33
C ALA A 50 -2.46 36.40 -2.83
N GLU A 51 -2.42 37.01 -1.65
CA GLU A 51 -1.17 37.45 -1.02
C GLU A 51 -0.77 36.45 0.08
N ALA A 52 0.52 36.16 0.14
CA ALA A 52 1.14 35.40 1.22
C ALA A 52 2.20 36.29 1.89
N PRO A 53 2.00 36.66 3.15
CA PRO A 53 2.97 37.51 3.87
C PRO A 53 4.25 36.72 4.23
N ASP A 54 4.19 35.42 4.19
CA ASP A 54 5.26 34.51 4.55
C ASP A 54 5.50 33.46 3.43
N THR A 55 6.41 32.54 3.64
CA THR A 55 6.82 31.48 2.69
C THR A 55 5.91 30.25 2.72
N ALA A 56 4.66 30.44 3.14
CA ALA A 56 3.62 29.42 3.13
C ALA A 56 2.28 30.00 2.72
N PHE A 57 1.48 29.22 2.00
CA PHE A 57 0.13 29.58 1.60
C PHE A 57 -0.81 28.39 1.71
N SER A 58 -1.78 28.49 2.63
CA SER A 58 -2.89 27.54 2.69
C SER A 58 -3.96 27.88 1.66
N MET A 59 -4.35 26.91 0.85
CA MET A 59 -5.38 27.11 -0.15
C MET A 59 -6.80 27.12 0.44
N ALA A 60 -6.98 26.83 1.72
CA ALA A 60 -8.31 26.74 2.35
C ALA A 60 -9.18 28.01 2.10
N GLY A 61 -8.56 29.18 2.09
CA GLY A 61 -9.28 30.45 1.89
C GLY A 61 -9.73 30.74 0.45
N VAL A 62 -9.20 30.04 -0.53
CA VAL A 62 -9.50 30.25 -1.96
C VAL A 62 -10.05 28.99 -2.63
N TRP A 63 -10.11 27.88 -1.91
CA TRP A 63 -10.42 26.57 -2.48
C TRP A 63 -11.78 26.51 -3.16
N ASP A 64 -12.78 27.07 -2.53
CA ASP A 64 -14.16 27.05 -3.04
C ASP A 64 -14.36 27.96 -4.26
N GLU A 65 -13.47 28.94 -4.47
CA GLU A 65 -13.50 29.82 -5.63
C GLU A 65 -12.84 29.19 -6.87
N LEU A 66 -12.01 28.17 -6.68
CA LEU A 66 -11.31 27.47 -7.75
C LEU A 66 -12.24 26.43 -8.38
N PRO A 67 -12.33 26.38 -9.71
CA PRO A 67 -13.06 25.33 -10.40
C PRO A 67 -12.36 23.98 -10.24
N ASP A 68 -13.14 22.91 -10.32
CA ASP A 68 -12.59 21.57 -10.41
C ASP A 68 -11.80 21.38 -11.70
N GLY A 69 -10.80 20.50 -11.66
CA GLY A 69 -9.93 20.19 -12.78
C GLY A 69 -8.53 20.78 -12.65
N GLN A 70 -7.88 20.95 -13.79
CA GLN A 70 -6.47 21.38 -13.85
C GLN A 70 -6.29 22.85 -13.47
N ILE A 71 -5.32 23.12 -12.61
CA ILE A 71 -4.94 24.44 -12.15
C ILE A 71 -3.41 24.58 -12.22
N ASP A 72 -2.92 25.68 -12.75
CA ASP A 72 -1.51 26.04 -12.70
C ASP A 72 -1.30 27.07 -11.58
N LEU A 73 -0.36 26.82 -10.67
CA LEU A 73 0.03 27.69 -9.56
C LEU A 73 1.39 28.33 -9.85
N VAL A 74 1.50 29.63 -9.63
CA VAL A 74 2.77 30.40 -9.71
C VAL A 74 2.90 31.26 -8.46
N VAL A 75 4.09 31.34 -7.89
CA VAL A 75 4.42 32.23 -6.78
C VAL A 75 5.40 33.27 -7.24
N GLU A 76 5.09 34.56 -6.99
CA GLU A 76 5.87 35.74 -7.36
C GLU A 76 6.33 36.47 -6.09
N GLY A 77 7.63 36.80 -6.01
CA GLY A 77 8.17 37.57 -4.90
C GLY A 77 8.07 39.10 -5.19
N LEU A 78 7.57 39.86 -4.21
CA LEU A 78 7.37 41.31 -4.29
C LEU A 78 8.25 42.04 -3.28
N ASP A 79 8.78 43.20 -3.65
CA ASP A 79 9.45 44.12 -2.73
C ASP A 79 8.44 44.92 -1.86
N GLU A 80 8.94 45.79 -0.99
CA GLU A 80 8.12 46.65 -0.14
C GLU A 80 7.18 47.57 -0.91
N THR A 81 7.53 47.90 -2.16
CA THR A 81 6.72 48.75 -3.04
C THR A 81 5.67 47.96 -3.84
N GLY A 82 5.68 46.63 -3.75
CA GLY A 82 4.79 45.74 -4.49
C GLY A 82 5.25 45.41 -5.90
N ARG A 83 6.51 45.73 -6.25
CA ARG A 83 7.10 45.36 -7.53
C ARG A 83 7.77 44.00 -7.43
N GLU A 84 7.76 43.25 -8.55
CA GLU A 84 8.46 41.98 -8.65
C GLU A 84 9.96 42.17 -8.36
N SER A 85 10.47 41.42 -7.39
CA SER A 85 11.85 41.49 -6.90
C SER A 85 12.69 40.26 -7.22
N CYS A 86 12.06 39.20 -7.71
CA CYS A 86 12.74 37.98 -8.15
C CYS A 86 11.98 37.34 -9.31
N MET A 87 12.58 36.27 -9.91
CA MET A 87 11.88 35.48 -10.90
C MET A 87 10.77 34.68 -10.22
N PRO A 88 9.58 34.56 -10.85
CA PRO A 88 8.50 33.75 -10.34
C PRO A 88 8.91 32.25 -10.27
N SER A 89 8.16 31.46 -9.52
CA SER A 89 8.31 30.03 -9.53
C SER A 89 7.99 29.43 -10.92
N TRP A 90 8.53 28.23 -11.20
CA TRP A 90 7.97 27.43 -12.28
C TRP A 90 6.50 27.11 -11.98
N PRO A 91 5.63 27.08 -12.99
CA PRO A 91 4.25 26.69 -12.79
C PRO A 91 4.17 25.26 -12.22
N LYS A 92 3.52 25.13 -11.07
CA LYS A 92 3.14 23.83 -10.54
C LYS A 92 1.74 23.53 -11.00
N ARG A 93 1.60 22.45 -11.76
CA ARG A 93 0.31 21.93 -12.21
C ARG A 93 -0.24 20.95 -11.19
N PHE A 94 -1.51 21.12 -10.84
CA PHE A 94 -2.24 20.20 -10.02
C PHE A 94 -3.71 20.10 -10.48
N TYR A 95 -4.43 19.14 -9.92
CA TYR A 95 -5.85 18.94 -10.19
C TYR A 95 -6.63 19.11 -8.89
N LYS A 96 -7.61 20.01 -8.89
CA LYS A 96 -8.64 20.04 -7.88
C LYS A 96 -9.67 18.97 -8.24
N VAL A 97 -9.81 17.99 -7.38
CA VAL A 97 -10.82 16.94 -7.49
C VAL A 97 -12.12 17.47 -6.90
N PRO A 98 -13.30 17.20 -7.47
CA PRO A 98 -14.58 17.55 -6.86
C PRO A 98 -14.65 17.04 -5.42
N GLY A 99 -15.32 17.78 -4.56
CA GLY A 99 -15.62 17.35 -3.21
C GLY A 99 -16.30 15.98 -3.22
N PHE A 100 -16.07 15.19 -2.18
CA PHE A 100 -16.44 13.77 -2.17
C PHE A 100 -17.92 13.50 -2.36
N ASP A 101 -18.80 14.46 -2.05
CA ASP A 101 -20.24 14.36 -2.30
C ASP A 101 -20.60 13.99 -3.75
N GLY A 102 -19.79 14.44 -4.72
CA GLY A 102 -19.95 14.10 -6.14
C GLY A 102 -19.46 12.68 -6.50
N LEU A 103 -18.76 12.00 -5.61
CA LEU A 103 -18.17 10.67 -5.82
C LEU A 103 -18.89 9.57 -5.05
N ARG A 104 -19.91 9.90 -4.24
CA ARG A 104 -20.71 8.92 -3.50
C ARG A 104 -21.33 7.90 -4.44
N GLN A 105 -21.31 6.65 -4.01
CA GLN A 105 -21.79 5.50 -4.77
C GLN A 105 -22.63 4.59 -3.88
N GLU A 106 -23.61 3.92 -4.50
CA GLU A 106 -24.31 2.82 -3.85
C GLU A 106 -23.40 1.60 -3.75
N PRO A 107 -23.44 0.85 -2.63
CA PRO A 107 -22.64 -0.36 -2.45
C PRO A 107 -22.92 -1.41 -3.51
N LEU A 108 -21.88 -2.07 -3.99
CA LEU A 108 -21.97 -3.29 -4.79
C LEU A 108 -21.86 -4.53 -3.91
N ASP A 109 -22.08 -5.70 -4.47
CA ASP A 109 -21.97 -6.98 -3.73
C ASP A 109 -20.50 -7.41 -3.60
N TRP A 110 -19.79 -6.78 -2.66
CA TRP A 110 -18.37 -7.08 -2.38
C TRP A 110 -18.17 -8.52 -1.88
N ARG A 111 -19.15 -9.01 -1.11
CA ARG A 111 -19.11 -10.35 -0.55
C ARG A 111 -19.18 -11.42 -1.62
N GLU A 112 -20.07 -11.25 -2.60
CA GLU A 112 -20.19 -12.14 -3.74
C GLU A 112 -18.96 -12.05 -4.66
N ALA A 113 -18.42 -10.85 -4.88
CA ALA A 113 -17.20 -10.67 -5.65
C ALA A 113 -16.01 -11.41 -5.02
N ALA A 114 -15.81 -11.27 -3.72
CA ALA A 114 -14.78 -12.01 -3.00
C ALA A 114 -15.01 -13.53 -3.04
N ARG A 115 -16.26 -14.00 -2.86
CA ARG A 115 -16.61 -15.41 -2.97
C ARG A 115 -16.26 -16.01 -4.34
N ARG A 116 -16.56 -15.29 -5.40
CA ARG A 116 -16.21 -15.71 -6.77
C ARG A 116 -14.69 -15.76 -6.97
N ASN A 117 -13.98 -14.79 -6.43
CA ASN A 117 -12.51 -14.78 -6.52
C ASN A 117 -11.87 -15.93 -5.73
N ILE A 118 -12.35 -16.23 -4.53
CA ILE A 118 -11.87 -17.40 -3.78
C ILE A 118 -12.15 -18.71 -4.54
N ALA A 119 -13.32 -18.84 -5.19
CA ALA A 119 -13.59 -20.00 -6.05
C ALA A 119 -12.57 -20.10 -7.20
N TYR A 120 -12.25 -18.99 -7.86
CA TYR A 120 -11.19 -18.92 -8.87
C TYR A 120 -9.83 -19.34 -8.32
N LEU A 121 -9.44 -18.85 -7.13
CA LEU A 121 -8.16 -19.19 -6.52
C LEU A 121 -8.04 -20.66 -6.07
N LEU A 122 -9.17 -21.29 -5.76
CA LEU A 122 -9.23 -22.72 -5.40
C LEU A 122 -9.25 -23.65 -6.64
N GLU A 123 -9.58 -23.13 -7.82
CA GLU A 123 -9.46 -23.92 -9.03
C GLU A 123 -7.99 -24.21 -9.33
N PRO A 124 -7.63 -25.49 -9.60
CA PRO A 124 -6.25 -25.81 -9.98
C PRO A 124 -5.90 -25.08 -11.28
N ALA A 125 -4.80 -24.31 -11.24
CA ALA A 125 -4.23 -23.76 -12.47
C ALA A 125 -3.72 -24.93 -13.31
N ARG A 126 -4.38 -25.23 -14.41
CA ARG A 126 -3.97 -26.25 -15.36
C ARG A 126 -3.29 -25.56 -16.54
N ASP A 127 -2.02 -25.84 -16.74
CA ASP A 127 -1.40 -25.61 -18.03
C ASP A 127 -1.74 -26.84 -18.90
N PRO A 128 -2.42 -26.64 -20.04
CA PRO A 128 -2.78 -27.76 -20.92
C PRO A 128 -1.56 -28.50 -21.48
N ASP A 129 -0.40 -27.88 -21.48
CA ASP A 129 0.84 -28.44 -22.01
C ASP A 129 1.73 -29.13 -20.96
N GLU A 130 1.35 -29.07 -19.66
CA GLU A 130 2.08 -29.71 -18.59
C GLU A 130 1.27 -30.76 -17.82
N PRO A 131 1.86 -31.92 -17.49
CA PRO A 131 1.13 -33.06 -16.94
C PRO A 131 0.82 -32.97 -15.43
N TYR A 132 1.16 -31.88 -14.75
CA TYR A 132 0.92 -31.69 -13.32
C TYR A 132 0.26 -30.33 -13.06
N GLU A 133 -0.22 -30.16 -11.83
CA GLU A 133 -0.79 -28.91 -11.35
C GLU A 133 0.25 -27.78 -11.42
N VAL A 134 0.32 -27.16 -12.58
CA VAL A 134 1.20 -26.03 -12.80
C VAL A 134 0.68 -24.85 -11.98
N GLY A 135 1.59 -24.20 -11.26
CA GLY A 135 1.26 -23.01 -10.48
C GLY A 135 0.65 -23.30 -9.13
N TRP A 136 0.90 -24.48 -8.57
CA TRP A 136 0.76 -24.67 -7.14
C TRP A 136 2.15 -24.75 -6.46
N PRO A 137 2.40 -24.02 -5.34
CA PRO A 137 1.50 -22.98 -4.84
C PRO A 137 1.32 -21.86 -5.86
N ARG A 138 0.11 -21.36 -6.01
CA ARG A 138 -0.14 -20.18 -6.85
C ARG A 138 0.65 -19.01 -6.29
N CYS A 139 1.16 -18.18 -7.16
CA CYS A 139 1.94 -17.02 -6.80
C CYS A 139 1.49 -15.82 -7.62
N CYS A 140 2.19 -14.70 -7.47
CA CYS A 140 1.88 -13.51 -8.25
C CYS A 140 1.91 -13.73 -9.77
N TRP A 141 2.69 -14.71 -10.24
CA TRP A 141 2.84 -14.96 -11.69
C TRP A 141 2.84 -16.47 -11.92
N SER A 142 1.76 -16.99 -12.42
CA SER A 142 1.68 -18.42 -12.75
C SER A 142 2.56 -18.80 -13.93
N SER A 143 2.65 -17.93 -14.93
CA SER A 143 3.66 -18.00 -15.99
C SER A 143 3.79 -16.63 -16.65
N PHE A 144 5.01 -16.25 -16.94
CA PHE A 144 5.35 -15.06 -17.69
C PHE A 144 6.13 -15.49 -18.92
N GLU A 145 5.70 -15.06 -20.10
CA GLU A 145 6.43 -15.28 -21.35
C GLU A 145 7.13 -13.98 -21.73
N ASP A 146 8.48 -14.00 -21.75
CA ASP A 146 9.24 -12.91 -22.33
C ASP A 146 8.94 -12.86 -23.84
N THR A 147 8.25 -11.82 -24.28
CA THR A 147 7.83 -11.65 -25.69
C THR A 147 8.99 -11.45 -26.67
N ILE A 148 10.18 -11.16 -26.17
CA ILE A 148 11.39 -10.98 -26.98
C ILE A 148 12.10 -12.31 -27.18
N THR A 149 12.24 -13.08 -26.10
CA THR A 149 12.98 -14.35 -26.11
C THR A 149 12.11 -15.59 -26.28
N GLY A 150 10.79 -15.47 -26.05
CA GLY A 150 9.86 -16.59 -25.97
C GLY A 150 10.10 -17.50 -24.78
N GLN A 151 10.90 -17.08 -23.82
CA GLN A 151 11.19 -17.85 -22.63
C GLN A 151 10.07 -17.68 -21.62
N ARG A 152 9.56 -18.78 -21.08
CA ARG A 152 8.60 -18.78 -19.99
C ARG A 152 9.31 -18.81 -18.65
N PHE A 153 8.92 -17.90 -17.76
CA PHE A 153 9.40 -17.82 -16.38
C PHE A 153 8.24 -18.07 -15.44
N ARG A 154 8.53 -18.77 -14.35
CA ARG A 154 7.61 -18.94 -13.22
C ARG A 154 8.25 -18.31 -12.00
N LEU A 155 7.80 -17.11 -11.69
CA LEU A 155 8.27 -16.39 -10.51
C LEU A 155 7.31 -16.63 -9.36
N ALA A 156 7.86 -16.92 -8.20
CA ALA A 156 7.17 -16.97 -6.93
C ALA A 156 7.79 -15.99 -5.95
N TYR A 157 6.96 -15.44 -5.08
CA TYR A 157 7.38 -14.56 -3.99
C TYR A 157 6.93 -15.18 -2.66
N PRO A 158 7.64 -16.21 -2.16
CA PRO A 158 7.21 -16.97 -0.99
C PRO A 158 7.04 -16.12 0.26
N ALA A 159 7.89 -15.13 0.46
CA ALA A 159 7.83 -14.29 1.65
C ALA A 159 6.69 -13.27 1.63
N SER A 160 6.25 -12.79 0.46
CA SER A 160 5.23 -11.72 0.37
C SER A 160 3.86 -12.20 -0.07
N ASN A 161 3.79 -13.10 -1.07
CA ASN A 161 2.50 -13.47 -1.67
C ASN A 161 1.92 -14.77 -1.10
N HIS A 162 2.76 -15.75 -0.73
CA HIS A 162 2.22 -17.00 -0.17
C HIS A 162 1.45 -16.80 1.13
N PRO A 163 1.85 -15.91 2.05
CA PRO A 163 1.08 -15.65 3.27
C PRO A 163 -0.33 -15.12 3.02
N GLN A 164 -0.59 -14.48 1.89
CA GLN A 164 -1.92 -13.93 1.58
C GLN A 164 -2.99 -15.02 1.38
N PHE A 165 -2.59 -16.19 0.85
CA PHE A 165 -3.54 -17.27 0.59
C PHE A 165 -4.14 -17.89 1.85
N PRO A 166 -3.36 -18.33 2.86
CA PRO A 166 -3.95 -18.85 4.08
C PRO A 166 -4.82 -17.83 4.79
N MET A 167 -4.45 -16.54 4.77
CA MET A 167 -5.25 -15.47 5.35
C MET A 167 -6.62 -15.37 4.66
N ALA A 168 -6.64 -15.25 3.33
CA ALA A 168 -7.86 -15.14 2.55
C ALA A 168 -8.76 -16.39 2.68
N PHE A 169 -8.18 -17.58 2.63
CA PHE A 169 -8.92 -18.83 2.69
C PHE A 169 -9.52 -19.09 4.08
N LEU A 170 -8.79 -18.78 5.15
CA LEU A 170 -9.31 -18.91 6.51
C LEU A 170 -10.45 -17.91 6.75
N TYR A 171 -10.25 -16.67 6.34
CA TYR A 171 -11.28 -15.65 6.50
C TYR A 171 -12.54 -16.00 5.69
N PHE A 172 -12.37 -16.47 4.44
CA PHE A 172 -13.48 -16.97 3.65
C PHE A 172 -14.23 -18.12 4.34
N ALA A 173 -13.50 -19.09 4.89
CA ALA A 173 -14.09 -20.25 5.56
C ALA A 173 -14.91 -19.85 6.79
N ASP A 174 -14.53 -18.80 7.48
CA ASP A 174 -15.24 -18.26 8.64
C ASP A 174 -16.47 -17.42 8.21
N GLU A 175 -16.37 -16.64 7.14
CA GLU A 175 -17.48 -15.84 6.61
C GLU A 175 -18.56 -16.68 5.90
N PHE A 176 -18.20 -17.84 5.38
CA PHE A 176 -19.11 -18.71 4.62
C PHE A 176 -19.12 -20.14 5.19
N PRO A 177 -19.63 -20.33 6.44
CA PRO A 177 -19.57 -21.63 7.12
C PRO A 177 -20.32 -22.77 6.38
N ASP A 178 -21.34 -22.41 5.60
CA ASP A 178 -22.16 -23.38 4.85
C ASP A 178 -21.77 -23.50 3.37
N ASN A 179 -20.71 -22.82 2.94
CA ASN A 179 -20.25 -22.88 1.55
C ASN A 179 -19.57 -24.21 1.24
N PRO A 180 -19.87 -24.87 0.11
CA PRO A 180 -19.24 -26.15 -0.27
C PRO A 180 -17.72 -26.07 -0.46
N LEU A 181 -17.16 -24.87 -0.71
CA LEU A 181 -15.72 -24.67 -0.82
C LEU A 181 -15.01 -24.42 0.52
N ARG A 182 -15.75 -24.34 1.63
CA ARG A 182 -15.20 -24.02 2.95
C ARG A 182 -14.06 -24.96 3.38
N ASP A 183 -14.32 -26.27 3.28
CA ASP A 183 -13.35 -27.26 3.73
C ASP A 183 -12.14 -27.32 2.80
N GLU A 184 -12.34 -27.12 1.50
CA GLU A 184 -11.24 -26.98 0.54
C GLU A 184 -10.41 -25.73 0.81
N ALA A 185 -11.03 -24.59 1.09
CA ALA A 185 -10.30 -23.37 1.46
C ALA A 185 -9.42 -23.59 2.70
N ARG A 186 -9.96 -24.21 3.76
CA ARG A 186 -9.19 -24.57 4.95
C ARG A 186 -8.05 -25.53 4.64
N HIS A 187 -8.31 -26.54 3.80
CA HIS A 187 -7.29 -27.49 3.37
C HIS A 187 -6.15 -26.79 2.63
N GLN A 188 -6.46 -25.91 1.67
CA GLN A 188 -5.46 -25.17 0.93
C GLN A 188 -4.71 -24.16 1.82
N ALA A 189 -5.37 -23.48 2.76
CA ALA A 189 -4.70 -22.63 3.74
C ALA A 189 -3.61 -23.39 4.49
N ARG A 190 -3.92 -24.61 4.99
CA ARG A 190 -2.96 -25.47 5.68
C ARG A 190 -1.82 -25.89 4.76
N ARG A 191 -2.10 -26.26 3.49
CA ARG A 191 -1.08 -26.64 2.50
C ARG A 191 -0.06 -25.51 2.26
N TYR A 192 -0.51 -24.26 2.14
CA TYR A 192 0.40 -23.11 2.00
C TYR A 192 1.31 -22.96 3.23
N GLY A 193 0.77 -23.11 4.42
CA GLY A 193 1.56 -23.12 5.65
C GLY A 193 2.59 -24.26 5.69
N GLU A 194 2.20 -25.47 5.32
CA GLU A 194 3.10 -26.63 5.22
C GLU A 194 4.21 -26.40 4.19
N TRP A 195 3.85 -25.87 3.02
CA TRP A 195 4.82 -25.56 1.99
C TRP A 195 5.86 -24.54 2.47
N LEU A 196 5.43 -23.45 3.17
CA LEU A 196 6.33 -22.47 3.74
C LEU A 196 7.25 -23.05 4.80
N LEU A 197 6.77 -24.04 5.61
CA LEU A 197 7.60 -24.76 6.57
C LEU A 197 8.65 -25.66 5.89
N GLU A 198 8.32 -26.25 4.76
CA GLU A 198 9.19 -27.19 4.03
C GLU A 198 10.23 -26.47 3.16
N HIS A 199 9.92 -25.25 2.69
CA HIS A 199 10.72 -24.50 1.73
C HIS A 199 11.38 -23.28 2.39
N ARG A 200 12.21 -23.52 3.41
CA ARG A 200 12.93 -22.50 4.18
C ARG A 200 14.40 -22.46 3.80
N LEU A 201 15.04 -21.35 4.10
CA LEU A 201 16.50 -21.25 4.03
C LEU A 201 17.17 -22.25 4.97
N PRO A 202 18.36 -22.79 4.61
CA PRO A 202 19.11 -23.71 5.45
C PRO A 202 19.31 -23.19 6.87
N GLU A 203 19.10 -24.06 7.86
CA GLU A 203 19.15 -23.70 9.28
C GLU A 203 20.52 -23.24 9.79
N ASP A 204 21.60 -23.59 9.10
CA ASP A 204 22.99 -23.23 9.41
C ASP A 204 23.38 -21.84 8.89
N TRP A 205 22.48 -21.15 8.19
CA TRP A 205 22.70 -19.77 7.73
C TRP A 205 22.32 -18.74 8.80
N THR A 206 22.84 -17.52 8.69
CA THR A 206 22.50 -16.42 9.60
C THR A 206 21.00 -16.13 9.64
N CYS A 207 20.34 -16.19 8.47
CA CYS A 207 18.89 -16.09 8.33
C CYS A 207 18.26 -17.49 8.16
N GLY A 208 18.80 -18.51 8.79
CA GLY A 208 18.28 -19.87 8.72
C GLY A 208 16.81 -19.95 9.11
N GLY A 209 16.06 -20.78 8.40
CA GLY A 209 14.62 -20.90 8.59
C GLY A 209 13.76 -19.79 7.95
N PHE A 210 14.34 -18.72 7.40
CA PHE A 210 13.55 -17.69 6.72
C PHE A 210 12.97 -18.19 5.39
N PRO A 211 11.85 -17.62 4.91
CA PRO A 211 11.35 -17.89 3.57
C PRO A 211 12.25 -17.23 2.53
N TYR A 212 12.29 -17.78 1.33
CA TYR A 212 12.87 -17.09 0.18
C TYR A 212 12.04 -15.88 -0.20
N SER A 213 12.68 -14.75 -0.54
CA SER A 213 11.97 -13.57 -1.07
C SER A 213 11.44 -13.84 -2.46
N THR A 214 12.26 -14.43 -3.33
CA THR A 214 11.87 -14.84 -4.68
C THR A 214 12.32 -16.26 -4.97
N SER A 215 11.58 -16.97 -5.82
CA SER A 215 11.96 -18.25 -6.36
C SER A 215 11.59 -18.33 -7.85
N GLU A 216 12.33 -19.12 -8.62
CA GLU A 216 12.08 -19.32 -10.04
C GLU A 216 11.89 -20.81 -10.32
N ASP A 217 10.88 -21.15 -11.12
CA ASP A 217 10.53 -22.54 -11.49
C ASP A 217 10.41 -23.51 -10.31
N GLY A 218 9.91 -23.04 -9.16
CA GLY A 218 9.83 -23.84 -7.93
C GLY A 218 11.19 -24.15 -7.29
N ARG A 219 12.27 -23.57 -7.81
CA ARG A 219 13.59 -23.69 -7.20
C ARG A 219 13.70 -22.75 -6.01
N GLN A 220 14.39 -23.19 -5.00
CA GLN A 220 14.55 -22.50 -3.72
C GLN A 220 15.51 -21.30 -3.76
N SER A 221 16.00 -20.90 -4.89
CA SER A 221 16.96 -19.77 -4.97
C SER A 221 16.97 -19.17 -6.37
N GLY A 222 17.27 -17.94 -6.42
CA GLY A 222 17.75 -17.27 -7.62
C GLY A 222 16.82 -16.25 -8.17
N GLY A 223 15.66 -16.17 -8.28
CA GLY A 223 14.81 -15.15 -8.89
C GLY A 223 15.50 -13.79 -9.13
N LYS A 224 14.81 -12.73 -9.28
CA LYS A 224 15.37 -11.37 -9.46
C LYS A 224 16.31 -10.93 -8.34
N GLU A 225 16.13 -11.46 -7.14
CA GLU A 225 16.94 -11.11 -5.97
C GLU A 225 18.19 -11.98 -5.79
N GLY A 226 18.39 -12.98 -6.65
CA GLY A 226 19.50 -13.92 -6.51
C GLY A 226 19.44 -14.65 -5.16
N GLU A 227 20.55 -14.66 -4.41
CA GLU A 227 20.59 -15.24 -3.07
C GLU A 227 20.19 -14.26 -1.96
N ALA A 228 19.98 -12.96 -2.25
CA ALA A 228 19.57 -11.98 -1.25
C ALA A 228 18.11 -12.15 -0.84
N ILE A 229 17.81 -11.80 0.40
CA ILE A 229 16.44 -11.78 0.92
C ILE A 229 16.07 -10.39 1.44
N THR A 230 14.79 -10.05 1.29
CA THR A 230 14.16 -8.88 1.90
C THR A 230 13.67 -9.26 3.28
N LEU A 231 14.36 -8.80 4.32
CA LEU A 231 14.17 -9.29 5.70
C LEU A 231 12.75 -9.11 6.21
N PHE A 232 12.22 -7.92 6.10
CA PHE A 232 10.93 -7.55 6.71
C PHE A 232 9.75 -8.35 6.11
N ARG A 233 9.83 -8.82 4.87
CA ARG A 233 8.79 -9.65 4.23
C ARG A 233 8.54 -10.97 4.96
N SER A 234 9.51 -11.47 5.72
CA SER A 234 9.32 -12.66 6.57
C SER A 234 8.29 -12.43 7.68
N ALA A 235 8.02 -11.18 8.05
CA ALA A 235 7.00 -10.85 9.04
C ALA A 235 5.59 -11.27 8.59
N SER A 236 5.24 -11.05 7.32
CA SER A 236 3.94 -11.48 6.77
C SER A 236 3.76 -13.01 6.84
N VAL A 237 4.87 -13.75 6.64
CA VAL A 237 4.84 -15.21 6.86
C VAL A 237 4.57 -15.53 8.33
N GLY A 238 5.25 -14.84 9.26
CA GLY A 238 5.02 -15.01 10.69
C GLY A 238 3.56 -14.76 11.08
N GLU A 239 2.95 -13.69 10.59
CA GLU A 239 1.53 -13.36 10.81
C GLU A 239 0.60 -14.48 10.29
N ALA A 240 0.82 -14.95 9.06
CA ALA A 240 0.06 -16.06 8.50
C ALA A 240 0.20 -17.34 9.33
N MET A 241 1.40 -17.63 9.84
CA MET A 241 1.64 -18.78 10.72
C MET A 241 0.88 -18.67 12.04
N VAL A 242 0.81 -17.47 12.64
CA VAL A 242 -0.02 -17.25 13.84
C VAL A 242 -1.50 -17.54 13.54
N GLN A 243 -2.02 -17.11 12.40
CA GLN A 243 -3.42 -17.38 12.03
C GLN A 243 -3.65 -18.88 11.75
N LEU A 244 -2.70 -19.58 11.12
CA LEU A 244 -2.76 -21.03 10.93
C LEU A 244 -2.75 -21.78 12.26
N TRP A 245 -1.91 -21.36 13.22
CA TRP A 245 -1.94 -21.92 14.57
C TRP A 245 -3.30 -21.72 15.25
N LYS A 246 -3.85 -20.50 15.19
CA LYS A 246 -5.19 -20.22 15.74
C LYS A 246 -6.28 -21.10 15.10
N ALA A 247 -6.19 -21.36 13.79
CA ALA A 247 -7.18 -22.11 13.04
C ALA A 247 -7.09 -23.62 13.21
N PHE A 248 -5.89 -24.18 13.43
CA PHE A 248 -5.64 -25.62 13.44
C PHE A 248 -5.10 -26.17 14.76
N GLY A 249 -4.60 -25.33 15.67
CA GLY A 249 -4.02 -25.75 16.95
C GLY A 249 -2.70 -26.50 16.82
N GLU A 250 -1.96 -26.31 15.73
CA GLU A 250 -0.70 -27.00 15.45
C GLU A 250 0.50 -26.13 15.85
N ASP A 251 1.16 -26.45 16.95
CA ASP A 251 2.26 -25.66 17.55
C ASP A 251 3.39 -25.37 16.56
N ARG A 252 3.67 -26.24 15.59
CA ARG A 252 4.71 -26.03 14.57
C ARG A 252 4.56 -24.70 13.80
N PHE A 253 3.34 -24.20 13.63
CA PHE A 253 3.10 -22.90 12.99
C PHE A 253 3.48 -21.75 13.93
N LEU A 254 3.10 -21.82 15.20
CA LEU A 254 3.48 -20.79 16.18
C LEU A 254 4.98 -20.81 16.42
N ASP A 255 5.60 -21.99 16.56
CA ASP A 255 7.06 -22.12 16.71
C ASP A 255 7.80 -21.44 15.55
N TYR A 256 7.27 -21.58 14.34
CA TYR A 256 7.87 -20.94 13.16
C TYR A 256 7.70 -19.42 13.17
N ALA A 257 6.52 -18.89 13.53
CA ALA A 257 6.32 -17.45 13.71
C ALA A 257 7.28 -16.85 14.75
N GLN A 258 7.44 -17.53 15.89
CA GLN A 258 8.37 -17.13 16.96
C GLN A 258 9.85 -17.17 16.49
N HIS A 259 10.22 -18.20 15.70
CA HIS A 259 11.56 -18.28 15.12
C HIS A 259 11.87 -17.08 14.19
N LEU A 260 10.92 -16.73 13.30
CA LEU A 260 11.05 -15.57 12.42
C LEU A 260 11.17 -14.27 13.24
N ALA A 261 10.31 -14.08 14.22
CA ALA A 261 10.34 -12.91 15.09
C ALA A 261 11.65 -12.79 15.88
N ALA A 262 12.13 -13.88 16.49
CA ALA A 262 13.39 -13.88 17.21
C ALA A 262 14.59 -13.52 16.31
N THR A 263 14.58 -13.97 15.07
CA THR A 263 15.62 -13.62 14.10
C THR A 263 15.52 -12.15 13.67
N LEU A 264 14.30 -11.63 13.45
CA LEU A 264 14.10 -10.21 13.18
C LEU A 264 14.59 -9.33 14.33
N VAL A 265 14.30 -9.70 15.59
CA VAL A 265 14.83 -8.99 16.78
C VAL A 265 16.36 -8.97 16.77
N ARG A 266 16.98 -10.12 16.52
CA ARG A 266 18.47 -10.24 16.49
C ARG A 266 19.10 -9.39 15.39
N MET A 267 18.42 -9.20 14.26
CA MET A 267 18.90 -8.43 13.12
C MET A 267 18.47 -6.97 13.11
N GLN A 268 17.65 -6.54 14.08
CA GLN A 268 17.23 -5.16 14.22
C GLN A 268 18.41 -4.26 14.58
N ARG A 269 18.56 -3.15 13.89
CA ARG A 269 19.57 -2.12 14.16
C ARG A 269 19.25 -1.34 15.43
N GLU A 270 20.23 -0.62 15.94
CA GLU A 270 20.07 0.22 17.14
C GLU A 270 19.01 1.31 16.96
N ASP A 271 18.88 1.86 15.74
CA ASP A 271 17.86 2.85 15.38
C ASP A 271 16.44 2.29 15.21
N GLY A 272 16.28 0.98 15.27
CA GLY A 272 14.99 0.30 15.14
C GLY A 272 14.69 -0.23 13.74
N THR A 273 15.58 0.00 12.76
CA THR A 273 15.40 -0.41 11.36
C THR A 273 16.00 -1.77 11.04
N TRP A 274 15.76 -2.22 9.83
CA TRP A 274 16.42 -3.35 9.17
C TRP A 274 16.99 -2.89 7.83
N PRO A 275 18.10 -3.49 7.36
CA PRO A 275 18.50 -3.29 5.97
C PRO A 275 17.44 -3.85 5.03
N TYR A 276 17.28 -3.23 3.87
CA TYR A 276 16.29 -3.68 2.89
C TYR A 276 16.58 -5.13 2.43
N ARG A 277 17.82 -5.40 1.98
CA ARG A 277 18.24 -6.75 1.58
C ARG A 277 19.53 -7.16 2.26
N VAL A 278 19.60 -8.44 2.61
CA VAL A 278 20.81 -9.07 3.16
C VAL A 278 21.14 -10.34 2.42
N ASN A 279 22.42 -10.71 2.46
CA ASN A 279 22.84 -12.06 2.15
C ASN A 279 22.41 -12.99 3.29
N PRO A 280 21.55 -13.99 3.07
CA PRO A 280 21.02 -14.79 4.16
C PRO A 280 22.05 -15.71 4.81
N ARG A 281 23.19 -16.03 4.14
CA ARG A 281 24.22 -16.93 4.66
C ARG A 281 24.98 -16.32 5.83
N ASP A 282 25.37 -15.06 5.69
CA ASP A 282 26.23 -14.38 6.66
C ASP A 282 25.62 -13.11 7.26
N GLY A 283 24.44 -12.69 6.80
CA GLY A 283 23.76 -11.48 7.24
C GLY A 283 24.35 -10.17 6.71
N SER A 284 25.31 -10.23 5.79
CA SER A 284 25.90 -9.03 5.22
C SER A 284 24.87 -8.21 4.42
N VAL A 285 24.97 -6.89 4.55
CA VAL A 285 24.03 -5.96 3.91
C VAL A 285 24.29 -5.90 2.41
N VAL A 286 23.27 -6.16 1.61
CA VAL A 286 23.26 -6.02 0.15
C VAL A 286 22.69 -4.67 -0.25
N GLN A 287 21.58 -4.27 0.37
CA GLN A 287 20.95 -2.96 0.19
C GLN A 287 20.55 -2.38 1.54
N ASP A 288 21.01 -1.16 1.82
CA ASP A 288 21.01 -0.60 3.17
C ASP A 288 19.78 0.23 3.49
N TYR A 289 19.12 0.82 2.53
CA TYR A 289 17.96 1.65 2.78
C TYR A 289 16.74 0.83 3.18
N THR A 290 15.88 1.45 3.98
CA THR A 290 14.60 0.89 4.43
C THR A 290 13.57 1.98 4.65
N SER A 291 12.31 1.66 4.42
CA SER A 291 11.16 2.41 4.92
C SER A 291 10.23 1.49 5.70
N ASP A 292 10.32 0.19 5.45
CA ASP A 292 9.42 -0.80 6.02
C ASP A 292 9.97 -1.35 7.34
N THR A 293 9.48 -0.77 8.42
CA THR A 293 9.66 -1.32 9.76
C THR A 293 8.31 -1.75 10.37
N ILE A 294 7.20 -1.50 9.66
CA ILE A 294 5.86 -1.78 10.19
C ILE A 294 5.51 -3.27 10.14
N GLY A 295 5.94 -3.98 9.11
CA GLY A 295 5.72 -5.42 9.01
C GLY A 295 6.24 -6.18 10.23
N PRO A 296 7.55 -6.09 10.58
CA PRO A 296 8.06 -6.66 11.82
C PRO A 296 7.36 -6.19 13.08
N ALA A 297 7.01 -4.89 13.19
CA ALA A 297 6.31 -4.36 14.35
C ALA A 297 4.92 -4.99 14.55
N ARG A 298 4.21 -5.31 13.46
CA ARG A 298 2.92 -5.99 13.48
C ARG A 298 3.07 -7.43 13.99
N LEU A 299 4.03 -8.18 13.46
CA LEU A 299 4.31 -9.55 13.93
C LEU A 299 4.64 -9.57 15.42
N PHE A 300 5.47 -8.64 15.90
CA PHE A 300 5.77 -8.54 17.33
C PHE A 300 4.52 -8.27 18.14
N ALA A 301 3.65 -7.33 17.69
CA ALA A 301 2.40 -7.03 18.36
C ALA A 301 1.45 -8.24 18.42
N GLU A 302 1.37 -9.04 17.35
CA GLU A 302 0.55 -10.27 17.36
C GLU A 302 1.07 -11.30 18.36
N LEU A 303 2.39 -11.50 18.44
CA LEU A 303 3.00 -12.44 19.38
C LEU A 303 2.88 -11.94 20.83
N GLU A 304 3.07 -10.67 21.09
CA GLU A 304 2.85 -10.05 22.42
C GLU A 304 1.39 -10.23 22.89
N ALA A 305 0.43 -10.20 22.00
CA ALA A 305 -0.98 -10.43 22.34
C ALA A 305 -1.27 -11.90 22.75
N LEU A 306 -0.44 -12.84 22.34
CA LEU A 306 -0.52 -14.24 22.76
C LEU A 306 0.20 -14.46 24.08
N GLU A 307 1.43 -13.98 24.18
CA GLU A 307 2.27 -14.07 25.36
C GLU A 307 3.16 -12.83 25.46
N PRO A 308 3.01 -12.03 26.52
CA PRO A 308 3.82 -10.81 26.68
C PRO A 308 5.31 -11.13 26.75
N ASP A 309 6.10 -10.53 25.84
CA ASP A 309 7.55 -10.63 25.80
C ASP A 309 8.18 -9.22 25.72
N PRO A 310 8.96 -8.81 26.73
CA PRO A 310 9.59 -7.50 26.74
C PRO A 310 10.58 -7.29 25.58
N THR A 311 11.09 -8.36 24.99
CA THR A 311 12.00 -8.30 23.83
C THR A 311 11.25 -7.85 22.58
N TYR A 312 10.08 -8.42 22.35
CA TYR A 312 9.21 -8.01 21.22
C TYR A 312 8.67 -6.61 21.45
N ALA A 313 8.21 -6.30 22.67
CA ALA A 313 7.74 -4.96 23.02
C ALA A 313 8.77 -3.88 22.72
N GLU A 314 10.03 -4.10 23.12
CA GLU A 314 11.12 -3.15 22.89
C GLU A 314 11.48 -3.03 21.41
N ALA A 315 11.54 -4.15 20.67
CA ALA A 315 11.83 -4.15 19.26
C ALA A 315 10.72 -3.40 18.46
N ARG A 316 9.45 -3.66 18.79
CA ARG A 316 8.29 -2.96 18.26
C ARG A 316 8.35 -1.46 18.51
N ARG A 317 8.62 -1.07 19.77
CA ARG A 317 8.72 0.34 20.15
C ARG A 317 9.81 1.09 19.37
N ARG A 318 10.97 0.47 19.15
CA ARG A 318 12.05 1.06 18.35
C ARG A 318 11.66 1.21 16.88
N ALA A 319 11.07 0.19 16.31
CA ALA A 319 10.63 0.19 14.90
C ALA A 319 9.60 1.31 14.63
N VAL A 320 8.55 1.37 15.45
CA VAL A 320 7.51 2.40 15.33
C VAL A 320 8.07 3.80 15.62
N GLY A 321 8.93 3.93 16.63
CA GLY A 321 9.59 5.19 16.95
C GLY A 321 10.38 5.75 15.78
N TRP A 322 11.12 4.89 15.07
CA TRP A 322 11.84 5.29 13.86
C TRP A 322 10.89 5.81 12.77
N MET A 323 9.77 5.12 12.52
CA MET A 323 8.80 5.57 11.51
C MET A 323 8.20 6.93 11.85
N LEU A 324 7.83 7.14 13.12
CA LEU A 324 7.29 8.41 13.58
C LEU A 324 8.30 9.57 13.44
N ASP A 325 9.57 9.30 13.74
CA ASP A 325 10.64 10.30 13.68
C ASP A 325 11.20 10.55 12.27
N ASN A 326 11.00 9.64 11.33
CA ASN A 326 11.56 9.73 10.00
C ASN A 326 10.47 9.90 8.92
N PRO A 327 9.88 8.85 8.30
CA PRO A 327 8.99 9.09 7.17
C PRO A 327 7.74 9.90 7.55
N VAL A 328 7.18 9.68 8.74
CA VAL A 328 5.98 10.42 9.18
C VAL A 328 6.26 11.90 9.31
N ARG A 329 7.34 12.28 9.99
CA ARG A 329 7.67 13.69 10.22
C ARG A 329 8.16 14.42 8.97
N THR A 330 8.82 13.70 8.08
CA THR A 330 9.46 14.30 6.89
C THR A 330 8.65 14.13 5.62
N HIS A 331 7.64 13.26 5.61
CA HIS A 331 6.94 12.77 4.43
C HIS A 331 7.88 12.18 3.37
N LEU A 332 9.02 11.65 3.81
CA LEU A 332 10.04 11.06 2.97
C LEU A 332 10.08 9.55 3.19
N TRP A 333 9.29 8.84 2.42
CA TRP A 333 9.22 7.38 2.42
C TRP A 333 10.22 6.85 1.40
N GLN A 334 11.17 6.06 1.85
CA GLN A 334 12.11 5.41 0.94
C GLN A 334 11.44 4.18 0.33
N GLY A 335 10.72 4.38 -0.77
CA GLY A 335 10.13 3.29 -1.51
C GLY A 335 11.16 2.47 -2.24
N GLN A 336 11.02 1.15 -2.20
CA GLN A 336 11.85 0.23 -2.93
C GLN A 336 11.04 -0.96 -3.40
N PHE A 337 11.24 -1.28 -4.68
CA PHE A 337 10.71 -2.46 -5.32
C PHE A 337 11.85 -3.33 -5.84
N GLU A 338 11.64 -4.64 -5.82
CA GLU A 338 12.54 -5.62 -6.40
C GLU A 338 12.76 -5.43 -7.89
N ASP A 339 11.90 -4.67 -8.56
CA ASP A 339 11.96 -4.42 -9.99
C ASP A 339 12.88 -3.26 -10.38
N PHE A 340 13.30 -2.43 -9.42
CA PHE A 340 14.13 -1.28 -9.68
C PHE A 340 15.61 -1.55 -9.43
N ALA A 341 16.46 -0.70 -10.06
CA ALA A 341 17.90 -0.81 -9.94
C ALA A 341 18.37 -0.76 -8.49
N GLU A 342 19.29 -1.63 -8.16
CA GLU A 342 19.65 -2.11 -6.85
C GLU A 342 20.21 -1.09 -5.85
N ASN A 343 20.54 0.12 -6.26
CA ASN A 343 21.32 1.03 -5.41
C ASN A 343 20.75 2.44 -5.29
N VAL A 344 19.50 2.66 -5.73
CA VAL A 344 18.88 3.97 -5.67
C VAL A 344 17.60 3.86 -4.85
N PRO A 345 17.55 4.41 -3.64
CA PRO A 345 16.29 4.57 -2.94
C PRO A 345 15.45 5.60 -3.70
N TYR A 346 14.23 5.25 -4.03
CA TYR A 346 13.26 6.17 -4.61
C TYR A 346 12.44 6.79 -3.48
N GLU A 347 12.47 8.10 -3.39
CA GLU A 347 11.67 8.82 -2.42
C GLU A 347 10.19 8.72 -2.79
N ASN A 348 9.34 8.36 -1.84
CA ASN A 348 7.90 8.33 -2.01
C ASN A 348 7.42 7.47 -3.19
N LEU A 349 8.11 6.40 -3.50
CA LEU A 349 7.82 5.56 -4.66
C LEU A 349 6.46 4.87 -4.53
N GLU A 350 6.16 4.32 -3.36
CA GLU A 350 4.99 3.52 -3.05
C GLU A 350 4.36 3.93 -1.70
N HIS A 351 3.25 3.34 -1.33
CA HIS A 351 2.49 3.74 -0.14
C HIS A 351 2.09 2.59 0.80
N LEU A 352 2.51 1.35 0.53
CA LEU A 352 2.11 0.18 1.31
C LEU A 352 2.43 0.34 2.80
N ASP A 353 3.67 0.73 3.11
CA ASP A 353 4.10 0.93 4.49
C ASP A 353 3.32 2.04 5.18
N ALA A 354 2.94 3.08 4.42
CA ALA A 354 2.14 4.18 4.92
C ALA A 354 0.72 3.72 5.27
N ASP A 355 0.05 2.98 4.38
CA ASP A 355 -1.29 2.40 4.63
C ASP A 355 -1.30 1.43 5.81
N GLU A 356 -0.26 0.61 5.93
CA GLU A 356 -0.12 -0.30 7.05
C GLU A 356 0.10 0.44 8.38
N LEU A 357 0.88 1.52 8.35
CA LEU A 357 1.09 2.36 9.52
C LEU A 357 -0.21 3.08 9.94
N VAL A 358 -1.04 3.54 9.00
CA VAL A 358 -2.36 4.11 9.31
C VAL A 358 -3.18 3.12 10.15
N ARG A 359 -3.28 1.86 9.70
CA ARG A 359 -4.00 0.81 10.44
C ARG A 359 -3.40 0.55 11.81
N TYR A 360 -2.08 0.45 11.88
CA TYR A 360 -1.34 0.25 13.11
C TYR A 360 -1.59 1.38 14.12
N LEU A 361 -1.50 2.63 13.69
CA LEU A 361 -1.73 3.81 14.55
C LEU A 361 -3.16 3.83 15.11
N VAL A 362 -4.14 3.50 14.31
CA VAL A 362 -5.53 3.39 14.77
C VAL A 362 -5.70 2.25 15.76
N TRP A 363 -5.06 1.11 15.53
CA TRP A 363 -5.09 -0.03 16.43
C TRP A 363 -4.48 0.31 17.81
N PHE A 364 -3.34 1.00 17.81
CA PHE A 364 -2.60 1.37 19.02
C PHE A 364 -2.83 2.83 19.47
N ARG A 365 -3.96 3.43 19.08
CA ARG A 365 -4.25 4.84 19.38
C ARG A 365 -4.27 5.20 20.85
N ASP A 366 -4.51 4.23 21.73
CA ASP A 366 -4.50 4.43 23.17
C ASP A 366 -3.06 4.43 23.75
N GLU A 367 -2.09 3.90 23.00
CA GLU A 367 -0.67 3.80 23.39
C GLU A 367 0.18 4.92 22.77
N ILE A 368 -0.21 5.42 21.61
CA ILE A 368 0.58 6.39 20.82
C ILE A 368 -0.13 7.76 20.83
N PRO A 369 0.45 8.78 21.47
CA PRO A 369 -0.13 10.11 21.52
C PRO A 369 -0.31 10.71 20.12
N GLY A 370 -1.50 11.24 19.81
CA GLY A 370 -1.81 11.85 18.50
C GLY A 370 -1.92 10.86 17.35
N ALA A 371 -2.01 9.56 17.61
CA ALA A 371 -2.00 8.52 16.58
C ALA A 371 -3.05 8.74 15.48
N VAL A 372 -4.25 9.19 15.85
CA VAL A 372 -5.33 9.42 14.87
C VAL A 372 -5.01 10.61 13.96
N ASP A 373 -4.48 11.71 14.51
CA ASP A 373 -4.11 12.88 13.71
C ASP A 373 -2.95 12.54 12.75
N ILE A 374 -1.98 11.76 13.23
CA ILE A 374 -0.86 11.26 12.41
C ILE A 374 -1.39 10.35 11.30
N ALA A 375 -2.32 9.46 11.62
CA ALA A 375 -2.92 8.55 10.64
C ALA A 375 -3.70 9.32 9.55
N LEU A 376 -4.43 10.37 9.92
CA LEU A 376 -5.13 11.26 8.98
C LEU A 376 -4.15 12.00 8.06
N ASP A 377 -3.01 12.46 8.58
CA ASP A 377 -1.99 13.15 7.80
C ASP A 377 -1.32 12.21 6.77
N ILE A 378 -0.99 10.98 7.21
CA ILE A 378 -0.47 9.94 6.31
C ILE A 378 -1.50 9.58 5.23
N GLN A 379 -2.75 9.36 5.61
CA GLN A 379 -3.82 9.03 4.68
C GLN A 379 -3.99 10.10 3.61
N ARG A 380 -3.96 11.37 4.00
CA ARG A 380 -4.00 12.49 3.07
C ARG A 380 -2.83 12.47 2.09
N TRP A 381 -1.62 12.19 2.59
CA TRP A 381 -0.43 12.04 1.74
C TRP A 381 -0.62 10.94 0.69
N VAL A 382 -1.15 9.77 1.09
CA VAL A 382 -1.47 8.65 0.17
C VAL A 382 -2.49 9.09 -0.87
N GLU A 383 -3.58 9.69 -0.45
CA GLU A 383 -4.65 10.12 -1.36
C GLU A 383 -4.18 11.15 -2.38
N ASP A 384 -3.45 12.17 -1.95
CA ASP A 384 -2.98 13.27 -2.81
C ASP A 384 -1.96 12.79 -3.86
N GLN A 385 -1.23 11.73 -3.60
CA GLN A 385 -0.20 11.22 -4.50
C GLN A 385 -0.68 10.02 -5.34
N PHE A 386 -1.35 9.05 -4.74
CA PHE A 386 -1.56 7.74 -5.36
C PHE A 386 -3.00 7.49 -5.83
N VAL A 387 -3.98 8.26 -5.37
CA VAL A 387 -5.37 8.00 -5.74
C VAL A 387 -5.77 8.78 -6.99
N VAL A 388 -6.28 8.08 -7.99
CA VAL A 388 -6.94 8.65 -9.17
C VAL A 388 -8.44 8.60 -8.93
N TRP A 389 -9.01 9.69 -8.42
CA TRP A 389 -10.42 9.77 -8.08
C TRP A 389 -11.33 9.77 -9.30
N GLN A 390 -10.86 10.38 -10.39
CA GLN A 390 -11.59 10.51 -11.65
C GLN A 390 -10.67 10.29 -12.84
N PRO A 391 -11.17 9.80 -14.00
CA PRO A 391 -10.35 9.53 -15.18
C PRO A 391 -9.56 10.74 -15.67
N GLU A 392 -10.12 11.95 -15.55
CA GLU A 392 -9.52 13.21 -16.01
C GLU A 392 -8.27 13.57 -15.21
N THR A 393 -8.11 13.03 -14.03
CA THR A 393 -6.94 13.27 -13.17
C THR A 393 -5.87 12.19 -13.31
N SER A 394 -6.07 11.22 -14.19
CA SER A 394 -5.06 10.20 -14.47
C SER A 394 -3.83 10.82 -15.16
N PRO A 395 -2.61 10.51 -14.72
CA PRO A 395 -1.39 10.93 -15.40
C PRO A 395 -1.18 10.25 -16.76
N VAL A 396 -1.90 9.17 -17.03
CA VAL A 396 -1.87 8.45 -18.30
C VAL A 396 -3.16 8.68 -19.10
N PRO A 397 -3.07 8.78 -20.43
CA PRO A 397 -4.23 9.02 -21.30
C PRO A 397 -5.04 7.74 -21.53
N VAL A 398 -5.32 6.97 -20.50
CA VAL A 398 -6.16 5.76 -20.57
C VAL A 398 -7.37 5.94 -19.67
N GLU A 399 -8.51 5.44 -20.14
CA GLU A 399 -9.68 5.34 -19.27
C GLU A 399 -9.50 4.14 -18.35
N CYS A 400 -9.31 4.41 -17.07
CA CYS A 400 -9.27 3.38 -16.04
C CYS A 400 -10.58 3.36 -15.24
N ILE A 401 -10.81 2.26 -14.52
CA ILE A 401 -11.87 2.23 -13.51
C ILE A 401 -11.44 3.12 -12.35
N THR A 402 -12.31 4.07 -11.99
CA THR A 402 -12.06 5.00 -10.91
C THR A 402 -13.15 4.91 -9.84
N PRO A 403 -12.80 5.24 -8.58
CA PRO A 403 -11.45 5.57 -8.10
C PRO A 403 -10.47 4.39 -8.26
N GLY A 404 -9.19 4.70 -8.47
CA GLY A 404 -8.15 3.69 -8.57
C GLY A 404 -6.88 4.14 -7.87
N VAL A 405 -6.16 3.22 -7.25
CA VAL A 405 -4.93 3.49 -6.50
C VAL A 405 -3.73 2.99 -7.28
N LEU A 406 -2.74 3.86 -7.47
CA LEU A 406 -1.50 3.54 -8.15
C LEU A 406 -0.62 2.70 -7.23
N GLU A 407 0.04 1.69 -7.79
CA GLU A 407 1.09 0.97 -7.07
C GLU A 407 2.25 1.90 -6.72
N GLN A 408 2.71 2.63 -7.72
CA GLN A 408 3.87 3.49 -7.66
C GLN A 408 3.63 4.74 -8.49
N TYR A 409 4.19 5.86 -8.10
CA TYR A 409 4.07 7.07 -8.92
C TYR A 409 4.76 6.94 -10.30
N LEU A 410 5.70 6.00 -10.47
CA LEU A 410 6.32 5.70 -11.77
C LEU A 410 5.51 4.71 -12.61
N CYS A 411 4.62 3.93 -12.00
CA CYS A 411 3.82 2.92 -12.69
C CYS A 411 2.50 3.47 -13.20
N TYR A 412 2.00 4.55 -12.87
CA TYR A 412 0.82 5.29 -13.37
C TYR A 412 -0.49 4.51 -13.59
N TRP A 413 -0.57 3.24 -13.25
CA TRP A 413 -1.77 2.44 -13.45
C TRP A 413 -2.34 2.00 -12.11
N PRO A 414 -3.67 2.22 -11.91
CA PRO A 414 -4.34 1.70 -10.73
C PRO A 414 -4.31 0.17 -10.70
N MET A 415 -4.15 -0.37 -9.49
CA MET A 415 -4.18 -1.81 -9.23
C MET A 415 -5.16 -2.12 -8.11
N GLU A 416 -5.98 -3.16 -8.28
CA GLU A 416 -6.99 -3.54 -7.28
C GLU A 416 -6.41 -3.95 -5.94
N ASN A 417 -5.21 -4.50 -5.93
CA ASN A 417 -4.50 -4.82 -4.71
C ASN A 417 -4.26 -3.57 -3.85
N TYR A 418 -3.81 -2.49 -4.47
CA TYR A 418 -3.56 -1.21 -3.78
C TYR A 418 -4.86 -0.50 -3.41
N ASN A 419 -5.90 -0.65 -4.23
CA ASN A 419 -7.25 -0.24 -3.85
C ASN A 419 -7.66 -0.90 -2.52
N SER A 420 -7.34 -2.17 -2.35
CA SER A 420 -7.67 -2.94 -1.16
C SER A 420 -6.91 -2.46 0.09
N TYR A 421 -5.64 -2.10 -0.03
CA TYR A 421 -4.88 -1.49 1.07
C TYR A 421 -5.53 -0.18 1.52
N LEU A 422 -5.91 0.67 0.57
CA LEU A 422 -6.56 1.94 0.89
C LEU A 422 -7.96 1.75 1.50
N VAL A 423 -8.75 0.77 1.06
CA VAL A 423 -10.04 0.44 1.69
C VAL A 423 -9.84 0.09 3.17
N MET A 424 -8.79 -0.67 3.49
CA MET A 424 -8.50 -1.09 4.86
C MET A 424 -8.04 0.08 5.74
N SER A 425 -7.23 1.00 5.23
CA SER A 425 -6.83 2.20 5.98
C SER A 425 -8.00 3.17 6.19
N LEU A 426 -8.85 3.39 5.18
CA LEU A 426 -10.06 4.20 5.30
C LEU A 426 -11.07 3.59 6.29
N MET A 427 -11.23 2.27 6.30
CA MET A 427 -12.04 1.56 7.30
C MET A 427 -11.53 1.83 8.72
N ALA A 428 -10.21 1.76 8.93
CA ALA A 428 -9.60 2.04 10.21
C ALA A 428 -9.86 3.50 10.65
N LEU A 429 -9.69 4.45 9.74
CA LEU A 429 -9.95 5.87 10.03
C LEU A 429 -11.41 6.15 10.34
N HIS A 430 -12.36 5.57 9.59
CA HIS A 430 -13.78 5.69 9.93
C HIS A 430 -14.05 5.14 11.33
N GLN A 431 -13.48 4.01 11.71
CA GLN A 431 -13.63 3.46 13.06
C GLN A 431 -13.06 4.40 14.14
N ALA A 432 -12.00 5.12 13.86
CA ALA A 432 -11.36 6.02 14.81
C ALA A 432 -12.08 7.36 14.95
N THR A 433 -12.62 7.89 13.84
CA THR A 433 -13.14 9.28 13.74
C THR A 433 -14.66 9.35 13.69
N SER A 434 -15.32 8.29 13.22
CA SER A 434 -16.74 8.29 12.85
C SER A 434 -17.08 9.32 11.75
N ASP A 435 -16.10 9.66 10.90
CA ASP A 435 -16.30 10.53 9.74
C ASP A 435 -16.74 9.69 8.54
N ASP A 436 -17.99 9.86 8.14
CA ASP A 436 -18.60 9.15 7.01
C ASP A 436 -17.88 9.39 5.68
N THR A 437 -17.07 10.45 5.56
CA THR A 437 -16.27 10.69 4.36
C THR A 437 -15.31 9.54 4.09
N HIS A 438 -14.70 8.97 5.13
CA HIS A 438 -13.84 7.78 4.98
C HIS A 438 -14.65 6.55 4.54
N LEU A 439 -15.87 6.40 5.04
CA LEU A 439 -16.77 5.31 4.65
C LEU A 439 -17.15 5.43 3.17
N ASP A 440 -17.56 6.61 2.73
CA ASP A 440 -17.97 6.89 1.35
C ASP A 440 -16.80 6.68 0.35
N LYS A 441 -15.60 7.12 0.72
CA LYS A 441 -14.36 6.87 -0.04
C LYS A 441 -14.08 5.38 -0.18
N ALA A 442 -14.17 4.63 0.91
CA ALA A 442 -13.94 3.19 0.91
C ALA A 442 -14.99 2.45 0.05
N VAL A 443 -16.28 2.84 0.12
CA VAL A 443 -17.34 2.32 -0.77
C VAL A 443 -16.97 2.52 -2.24
N ALA A 444 -16.57 3.73 -2.62
CA ALA A 444 -16.25 4.04 -4.01
C ALA A 444 -15.07 3.22 -4.54
N ILE A 445 -14.01 3.06 -3.73
CA ILE A 445 -12.81 2.29 -4.08
C ILE A 445 -13.10 0.79 -4.12
N ALA A 446 -13.81 0.24 -3.13
CA ALA A 446 -14.22 -1.16 -3.12
C ALA A 446 -15.14 -1.50 -4.32
N ASN A 447 -16.02 -0.58 -4.71
CA ASN A 447 -16.83 -0.73 -5.90
C ASN A 447 -15.99 -0.77 -7.19
N ALA A 448 -14.92 0.01 -7.26
CA ALA A 448 -14.02 -0.02 -8.40
C ALA A 448 -13.33 -1.39 -8.54
N VAL A 449 -12.93 -2.00 -7.42
CA VAL A 449 -12.41 -3.37 -7.38
C VAL A 449 -13.42 -4.36 -7.95
N VAL A 450 -14.69 -4.31 -7.50
CA VAL A 450 -15.74 -5.20 -8.02
C VAL A 450 -15.96 -5.02 -9.51
N ARG A 451 -15.88 -3.78 -10.01
CA ARG A 451 -16.03 -3.49 -11.44
C ARG A 451 -14.86 -4.01 -12.30
N SER A 452 -13.71 -4.28 -11.69
CA SER A 452 -12.54 -4.85 -12.38
C SER A 452 -12.57 -6.37 -12.47
N GLN A 453 -13.57 -7.03 -11.83
CA GLN A 453 -13.64 -8.48 -11.78
C GLN A 453 -14.02 -9.11 -13.12
N TYR A 454 -13.27 -10.12 -13.53
CA TYR A 454 -13.54 -10.91 -14.73
C TYR A 454 -14.68 -11.91 -14.54
N GLU A 455 -15.16 -12.47 -15.65
CA GLU A 455 -16.20 -13.51 -15.62
C GLU A 455 -15.78 -14.77 -14.87
N ASN A 456 -14.50 -15.14 -14.93
CA ASN A 456 -13.94 -16.28 -14.20
C ASN A 456 -13.78 -16.04 -12.69
N GLY A 457 -14.03 -14.82 -12.21
CA GLY A 457 -13.92 -14.44 -10.81
C GLY A 457 -12.60 -13.79 -10.41
N ALA A 458 -11.56 -13.80 -11.23
CA ALA A 458 -10.32 -13.09 -10.94
C ALA A 458 -10.52 -11.58 -10.97
N PHE A 459 -9.76 -10.83 -10.17
CA PHE A 459 -9.66 -9.40 -10.29
C PHE A 459 -8.53 -9.03 -11.26
N SER A 460 -8.73 -7.91 -11.96
CA SER A 460 -7.74 -7.37 -12.87
C SER A 460 -6.57 -6.73 -12.11
N THR A 461 -5.36 -7.21 -12.30
CA THR A 461 -4.18 -6.67 -11.61
C THR A 461 -3.86 -5.22 -12.00
N TRP A 462 -4.05 -4.86 -13.27
CA TRP A 462 -3.56 -3.59 -13.84
C TRP A 462 -4.66 -2.60 -14.21
N GLY A 463 -5.82 -2.68 -13.58
CA GLY A 463 -6.94 -1.84 -13.97
C GLY A 463 -7.54 -2.24 -15.32
N PHE A 464 -8.52 -1.47 -15.79
CA PHE A 464 -9.34 -1.83 -16.94
C PHE A 464 -9.41 -0.66 -17.94
N ASP A 465 -9.00 -0.89 -19.17
CA ASP A 465 -9.16 0.11 -20.24
C ASP A 465 -10.59 0.07 -20.79
N ARG A 466 -11.41 1.03 -20.39
CA ARG A 466 -12.81 1.15 -20.82
C ARG A 466 -12.97 1.30 -22.32
N ARG A 467 -12.02 1.93 -23.00
CA ARG A 467 -12.10 2.16 -24.45
C ARG A 467 -12.12 0.85 -25.23
N PHE A 468 -11.41 -0.14 -24.73
CA PHE A 468 -11.28 -1.45 -25.39
C PHE A 468 -12.10 -2.53 -24.70
N GLY A 469 -12.78 -2.24 -23.60
CA GLY A 469 -13.53 -3.22 -22.83
C GLY A 469 -12.68 -4.42 -22.36
N ARG A 470 -11.40 -4.18 -22.08
CA ARG A 470 -10.43 -5.21 -21.69
C ARG A 470 -9.47 -4.66 -20.64
N PRO A 471 -8.82 -5.52 -19.85
CA PRO A 471 -7.77 -5.10 -18.93
C PRO A 471 -6.59 -4.50 -19.69
N LEU A 472 -5.88 -3.60 -19.03
CA LEU A 472 -4.64 -3.01 -19.55
C LEU A 472 -3.57 -4.08 -19.76
N ARG A 473 -3.52 -5.07 -18.89
CA ARG A 473 -2.71 -6.29 -19.00
C ARG A 473 -3.56 -7.49 -18.65
N THR A 474 -3.19 -8.64 -19.19
CA THR A 474 -3.89 -9.91 -18.96
C THR A 474 -3.31 -10.70 -17.78
N ASP A 475 -2.27 -10.16 -17.13
CA ASP A 475 -1.63 -10.83 -16.00
C ASP A 475 -2.55 -10.75 -14.79
N GLU A 476 -2.86 -11.89 -14.24
CA GLU A 476 -3.59 -12.03 -12.99
C GLU A 476 -2.57 -12.41 -11.91
N TRP A 477 -2.44 -11.60 -10.88
CA TRP A 477 -1.57 -11.91 -9.75
C TRP A 477 -2.37 -12.61 -8.66
N PRO A 478 -2.27 -13.92 -8.51
CA PRO A 478 -3.09 -14.65 -7.53
C PRO A 478 -2.87 -14.19 -6.10
N GLY A 479 -1.65 -13.80 -5.71
CA GLY A 479 -1.37 -13.25 -4.38
C GLY A 479 -2.11 -11.94 -4.13
N ALA A 480 -2.10 -11.01 -5.11
CA ALA A 480 -2.87 -9.78 -5.04
C ALA A 480 -4.38 -10.06 -4.94
N ASN A 481 -4.87 -11.01 -5.74
CA ASN A 481 -6.27 -11.46 -5.70
C ASN A 481 -6.66 -12.02 -4.32
N ALA A 482 -5.78 -12.80 -3.68
CA ALA A 482 -6.02 -13.34 -2.35
C ALA A 482 -6.19 -12.23 -1.31
N TRP A 483 -5.24 -11.28 -1.26
CA TRP A 483 -5.34 -10.11 -0.39
C TRP A 483 -6.61 -9.29 -0.65
N THR A 484 -6.91 -9.03 -1.92
CA THR A 484 -8.10 -8.28 -2.32
C THR A 484 -9.38 -8.95 -1.82
N SER A 485 -9.48 -10.27 -1.93
CA SER A 485 -10.64 -11.01 -1.41
C SER A 485 -10.79 -10.91 0.10
N GLU A 486 -9.70 -11.05 0.84
CA GLU A 486 -9.72 -10.88 2.30
C GLU A 486 -10.17 -9.46 2.68
N ALA A 487 -9.57 -8.45 2.06
CA ALA A 487 -9.91 -7.05 2.32
C ALA A 487 -11.39 -6.75 2.03
N LEU A 488 -11.93 -7.22 0.91
CA LEU A 488 -13.36 -7.04 0.58
C LEU A 488 -14.28 -7.74 1.57
N LEU A 489 -13.95 -8.93 2.06
CA LEU A 489 -14.75 -9.62 3.07
C LEU A 489 -14.73 -8.90 4.42
N ARG A 490 -13.56 -8.41 4.84
CA ARG A 490 -13.42 -7.60 6.06
C ARG A 490 -14.22 -6.30 5.94
N TRP A 491 -14.11 -5.64 4.79
CA TRP A 491 -14.84 -4.42 4.49
C TRP A 491 -16.36 -4.64 4.49
N ASP A 492 -16.87 -5.66 3.82
CA ASP A 492 -18.30 -5.99 3.79
C ASP A 492 -18.85 -6.24 5.19
N ARG A 493 -18.13 -7.02 6.01
CA ARG A 493 -18.51 -7.27 7.40
C ARG A 493 -18.54 -5.99 8.23
N TYR A 494 -17.53 -5.14 8.06
CA TYR A 494 -17.47 -3.85 8.72
C TYR A 494 -18.64 -2.95 8.33
N TYR A 495 -18.87 -2.80 7.03
CA TYR A 495 -19.92 -1.95 6.48
C TYR A 495 -21.33 -2.37 6.96
N ARG A 496 -21.60 -3.68 6.97
CA ARG A 496 -22.87 -4.21 7.50
C ARG A 496 -23.03 -3.92 8.99
N ALA A 497 -21.97 -4.10 9.78
CA ALA A 497 -22.02 -3.82 11.22
C ALA A 497 -22.31 -2.34 11.50
N VAL A 498 -21.71 -1.41 10.75
CA VAL A 498 -22.01 0.02 10.83
C VAL A 498 -23.47 0.30 10.46
N GLY A 499 -23.97 -0.27 9.37
CA GLY A 499 -25.36 -0.11 8.93
C GLY A 499 -26.40 -0.65 9.94
N GLU A 500 -26.05 -1.64 10.75
CA GLU A 500 -26.85 -2.18 11.85
C GLU A 500 -26.73 -1.36 13.16
N GLY A 501 -25.94 -0.31 13.17
CA GLY A 501 -25.67 0.50 14.37
C GLY A 501 -24.77 -0.19 15.39
N ASN A 502 -24.07 -1.25 14.99
CA ASN A 502 -23.13 -1.96 15.83
C ASN A 502 -21.77 -1.26 15.75
N ALA A 503 -21.08 -1.11 16.88
CA ALA A 503 -19.68 -0.72 16.88
C ALA A 503 -18.85 -1.93 16.41
N PRO A 504 -18.23 -1.89 15.21
CA PRO A 504 -17.42 -3.01 14.76
C PRO A 504 -16.24 -3.25 15.72
N GLY A 505 -15.99 -4.51 16.06
CA GLY A 505 -14.87 -4.86 16.93
C GLY A 505 -13.51 -4.48 16.30
N ARG A 506 -12.51 -4.18 17.13
CA ARG A 506 -11.13 -3.92 16.69
C ARG A 506 -10.54 -5.09 15.88
N ASP A 507 -11.02 -6.30 16.08
CA ASP A 507 -10.60 -7.52 15.39
C ASP A 507 -10.82 -7.49 13.87
N LEU A 508 -11.72 -6.64 13.35
CA LEU A 508 -11.85 -6.42 11.90
C LEU A 508 -10.70 -5.60 11.31
N LEU A 509 -10.09 -4.76 12.13
CA LEU A 509 -8.92 -3.98 11.74
C LEU A 509 -7.62 -4.79 11.79
N LYS A 510 -7.67 -6.09 12.17
CA LYS A 510 -6.45 -6.88 12.36
C LYS A 510 -5.35 -6.49 11.40
N LEU A 511 -4.23 -6.20 12.04
CA LEU A 511 -2.97 -5.84 11.42
C LEU A 511 -2.54 -6.91 10.43
#